data_7dbb0dca1f8657418b1600aab384802f
#
_entry.id   7dbb0dca1f8657418b1600aab384802f
#
_cell.length_a   1.000
_cell.length_b   1.000
_cell.length_c   1.000
_cell.angle_alpha   90.00
_cell.angle_beta   90.00
_cell.angle_gamma   90.00
#
_symmetry.space_group_name_H-M   'P 1'
#
loop_
_entity.id
_entity.type
_entity.pdbx_description
1 polymer ?
#
loop_
_entity_poly.entity_id
_entity_poly.type
_entity_poly.pdbx_seq_one_letter_code
_entity_poly.pdbx_strand_id
1 'polypeptide(L)'
;MFATMAVDHLFASCILFLISKTGFSAEISVFVQTGSSVQLDIQTQQLPEFDLFSWMDNKSESIVRYNSDSKRVTPHNSYKDRVDFNDKTFSLTLKNIQKTDSGLYRARISGLINKYCVTYRVSVIDAVEAPVLTVNSNWSSSDSCTVSFTCRSHELMINSSYQNNRCSKEEVTSQINTLILDCSEESIICNHSNPVSWKQDRINITQLCEDVKQADDTDYDDVETLTQKMTGDTWTTVTYCTVGRNQTPSPANKPAVALYGPT
;
A
#
# COMPACT_ATOMS: atom_id res chain seq x y z
N MET A 1 46.23 25.94 -14.82
CA MET A 1 44.85 25.47 -15.03
C MET A 1 44.28 24.87 -13.74
N PHE A 2 44.42 25.55 -12.56
CA PHE A 2 44.02 25.05 -11.25
C PHE A 2 43.39 26.13 -10.34
N ALA A 3 42.76 27.17 -10.90
CA ALA A 3 42.22 28.29 -10.11
C ALA A 3 40.69 28.44 -10.13
N THR A 4 39.96 27.59 -10.86
CA THR A 4 38.50 27.74 -11.04
C THR A 4 37.64 26.81 -10.18
N MET A 5 38.19 25.78 -9.53
CA MET A 5 37.40 24.84 -8.68
C MET A 5 37.23 25.24 -7.22
N ALA A 6 37.97 26.22 -6.73
CA ALA A 6 37.91 26.60 -5.29
C ALA A 6 36.81 27.64 -5.00
N VAL A 7 36.29 28.33 -6.02
CA VAL A 7 35.29 29.41 -5.83
C VAL A 7 33.87 28.87 -5.72
N ASP A 8 33.57 27.77 -6.42
CA ASP A 8 32.21 27.19 -6.43
C ASP A 8 31.84 26.51 -5.07
N HIS A 9 32.83 25.93 -4.39
CA HIS A 9 32.58 25.33 -3.07
C HIS A 9 32.40 26.36 -1.95
N LEU A 10 32.98 27.53 -2.08
CA LEU A 10 32.82 28.61 -1.10
C LEU A 10 31.45 29.29 -1.24
N PHE A 11 30.91 29.43 -2.46
CA PHE A 11 29.58 29.97 -2.68
C PHE A 11 28.47 29.01 -2.24
N ALA A 12 28.60 27.70 -2.50
CA ALA A 12 27.65 26.70 -2.05
C ALA A 12 27.61 26.63 -0.52
N SER A 13 28.76 26.71 0.15
CA SER A 13 28.85 26.71 1.63
C SER A 13 28.25 27.99 2.23
N CYS A 14 28.42 29.14 1.61
CA CYS A 14 27.84 30.42 2.08
C CYS A 14 26.32 30.44 1.90
N ILE A 15 25.77 29.87 0.84
CA ILE A 15 24.32 29.79 0.62
C ILE A 15 23.68 28.87 1.65
N LEU A 16 24.27 27.72 2.00
CA LEU A 16 23.83 26.84 3.08
C LEU A 16 23.85 27.52 4.45
N PHE A 17 24.84 28.40 4.72
CA PHE A 17 24.91 29.15 5.98
C PHE A 17 23.93 30.33 6.07
N LEU A 18 23.47 30.85 4.95
CA LEU A 18 22.49 31.96 4.93
C LEU A 18 21.04 31.48 5.09
N ILE A 19 20.74 30.23 4.73
CA ILE A 19 19.41 29.62 4.94
C ILE A 19 19.16 29.29 6.42
N SER A 20 20.21 29.12 7.23
CA SER A 20 20.09 28.77 8.66
C SER A 20 19.73 29.95 9.58
N LYS A 21 19.59 31.18 9.08
CA LYS A 21 19.31 32.39 9.90
C LYS A 21 17.98 33.07 9.65
N THR A 22 17.15 32.59 8.75
CA THR A 22 15.78 33.08 8.68
C THR A 22 14.97 32.34 9.76
N GLY A 23 14.64 33.02 10.84
CA GLY A 23 13.90 32.52 11.99
C GLY A 23 12.44 32.17 11.71
N PHE A 24 12.16 31.51 10.60
CA PHE A 24 10.94 30.80 10.36
C PHE A 24 11.08 29.42 11.05
N SER A 25 10.37 29.22 12.15
CA SER A 25 10.12 27.88 12.65
C SER A 25 9.39 27.13 11.53
N ALA A 26 10.13 26.33 10.77
CA ALA A 26 9.55 25.51 9.71
C ALA A 26 8.49 24.60 10.33
N GLU A 27 7.33 24.54 9.70
CA GLU A 27 6.27 23.60 10.08
C GLU A 27 6.73 22.18 9.76
N ILE A 28 6.64 21.27 10.73
CA ILE A 28 7.02 19.86 10.60
C ILE A 28 5.77 19.05 10.31
N SER A 29 5.71 18.42 9.14
CA SER A 29 4.60 17.54 8.78
C SER A 29 4.85 16.12 9.29
N VAL A 30 3.85 15.53 9.95
CA VAL A 30 3.89 14.17 10.49
C VAL A 30 2.62 13.44 10.10
N PHE A 31 2.77 12.26 9.51
CA PHE A 31 1.66 11.35 9.28
C PHE A 31 1.60 10.31 10.40
N VAL A 32 0.40 10.02 10.87
CA VAL A 32 0.16 9.10 11.99
C VAL A 32 -0.99 8.18 11.65
N GLN A 33 -0.84 6.89 11.95
CA GLN A 33 -1.92 5.93 11.76
C GLN A 33 -3.00 6.10 12.83
N THR A 34 -4.27 6.05 12.43
CA THR A 34 -5.42 6.07 13.32
C THR A 34 -5.26 5.02 14.43
N GLY A 35 -5.54 5.42 15.69
CA GLY A 35 -5.44 4.56 16.86
C GLY A 35 -4.02 4.40 17.45
N SER A 36 -2.99 4.86 16.77
CA SER A 36 -1.60 4.83 17.27
C SER A 36 -1.30 6.01 18.20
N SER A 37 -0.04 6.17 18.58
CA SER A 37 0.46 7.29 19.36
C SER A 37 1.49 8.07 18.57
N VAL A 38 1.59 9.38 18.82
CA VAL A 38 2.61 10.26 18.25
C VAL A 38 3.29 11.05 19.34
N GLN A 39 4.61 11.15 19.27
CA GLN A 39 5.41 12.02 20.13
C GLN A 39 5.85 13.24 19.32
N LEU A 40 5.59 14.42 19.89
CA LEU A 40 5.96 15.72 19.35
C LEU A 40 7.06 16.33 20.23
N ASP A 41 8.24 16.52 19.68
CA ASP A 41 9.41 17.00 20.40
C ASP A 41 9.66 18.48 20.12
N ILE A 42 10.26 19.18 21.08
CA ILE A 42 10.80 20.50 20.82
C ILE A 42 12.14 20.37 20.11
N GLN A 43 12.35 21.16 19.04
CA GLN A 43 13.55 21.08 18.17
C GLN A 43 14.77 21.83 18.73
N THR A 44 14.72 22.31 19.98
CA THR A 44 15.80 23.05 20.60
C THR A 44 16.29 22.38 21.86
N GLN A 45 17.59 22.35 22.06
CA GLN A 45 18.21 21.78 23.26
C GLN A 45 18.10 22.70 24.47
N GLN A 46 17.93 24.02 24.28
CA GLN A 46 17.76 24.99 25.33
C GLN A 46 16.60 25.93 25.03
N LEU A 47 15.63 25.96 25.93
CA LEU A 47 14.61 26.99 25.95
C LEU A 47 15.15 28.22 26.70
N PRO A 48 14.84 29.44 26.27
CA PRO A 48 15.07 30.62 27.09
C PRO A 48 14.25 30.53 28.36
N GLU A 49 14.54 31.41 29.36
CA GLU A 49 13.77 31.52 30.59
C GLU A 49 12.29 31.84 30.26
N PHE A 50 11.37 31.13 30.95
CA PHE A 50 9.92 31.27 30.76
C PHE A 50 9.17 30.99 32.06
N ASP A 51 8.00 31.57 32.19
CA ASP A 51 7.09 31.35 33.30
C ASP A 51 6.15 30.16 33.03
N LEU A 52 5.67 30.10 31.78
CA LEU A 52 4.71 29.09 31.33
C LEU A 52 5.13 28.47 30.00
N PHE A 53 5.12 27.13 29.94
CA PHE A 53 5.19 26.36 28.70
C PHE A 53 3.81 25.74 28.40
N SER A 54 3.41 25.70 27.13
CA SER A 54 2.17 25.04 26.72
C SER A 54 2.27 24.38 25.35
N TRP A 55 1.66 23.22 25.23
CA TRP A 55 1.27 22.67 23.94
C TRP A 55 -0.17 23.10 23.63
N MET A 56 -0.39 23.52 22.39
CA MET A 56 -1.67 24.06 21.90
C MET A 56 -2.11 23.29 20.66
N ASP A 57 -3.40 23.06 20.54
CA ASP A 57 -4.03 22.42 19.39
C ASP A 57 -4.35 23.42 18.25
N ASN A 58 -5.03 22.93 17.22
CA ASN A 58 -5.44 23.70 16.04
C ASN A 58 -6.40 24.88 16.40
N LYS A 59 -7.17 24.76 17.46
CA LYS A 59 -8.08 25.81 17.96
C LYS A 59 -7.38 26.82 18.86
N SER A 60 -6.07 26.67 19.04
CA SER A 60 -5.27 27.45 20.00
C SER A 60 -5.66 27.21 21.46
N GLU A 61 -6.31 26.07 21.73
CA GLU A 61 -6.58 25.63 23.10
C GLU A 61 -5.36 24.92 23.68
N SER A 62 -5.10 25.13 24.97
CA SER A 62 -3.96 24.47 25.62
C SER A 62 -4.30 23.00 25.91
N ILE A 63 -3.53 22.07 25.34
CA ILE A 63 -3.59 20.63 25.63
C ILE A 63 -3.00 20.34 27.00
N VAL A 64 -1.84 20.94 27.26
CA VAL A 64 -1.12 20.84 28.53
C VAL A 64 -0.41 22.15 28.82
N ARG A 65 -0.37 22.52 30.11
CA ARG A 65 0.39 23.65 30.61
C ARG A 65 1.39 23.20 31.66
N TYR A 66 2.57 23.75 31.63
CA TYR A 66 3.63 23.54 32.59
C TYR A 66 4.10 24.89 33.14
N ASN A 67 4.03 25.06 34.44
CA ASN A 67 4.53 26.27 35.15
C ASN A 67 5.95 26.01 35.63
N SER A 68 6.88 26.91 35.30
CA SER A 68 8.32 26.72 35.58
C SER A 68 8.66 26.83 37.04
N ASP A 69 7.96 27.70 37.81
CA ASP A 69 8.23 27.94 39.23
C ASP A 69 7.76 26.78 40.10
N SER A 70 6.49 26.38 39.91
CA SER A 70 5.87 25.32 40.68
C SER A 70 6.14 23.91 40.16
N LYS A 71 6.77 23.77 39.00
CA LYS A 71 7.00 22.50 38.28
C LYS A 71 5.69 21.72 38.00
N ARG A 72 4.57 22.42 38.00
CA ARG A 72 3.25 21.80 37.89
C ARG A 72 2.86 21.61 36.45
N VAL A 73 2.49 20.36 36.09
CA VAL A 73 1.86 19.98 34.83
C VAL A 73 0.35 19.98 35.00
N THR A 74 -0.36 20.63 34.07
CA THR A 74 -1.83 20.70 34.08
C THR A 74 -2.35 20.36 32.70
N PRO A 75 -2.78 19.11 32.47
CA PRO A 75 -3.43 18.73 31.20
C PRO A 75 -4.85 19.31 31.17
N HIS A 76 -5.33 19.61 29.95
CA HIS A 76 -6.72 19.97 29.70
C HIS A 76 -7.64 18.77 29.90
N ASN A 77 -8.84 18.96 30.41
CA ASN A 77 -9.76 17.86 30.73
C ASN A 77 -10.07 16.96 29.53
N SER A 78 -10.22 17.53 28.33
CA SER A 78 -10.51 16.76 27.10
C SER A 78 -9.36 15.85 26.64
N TYR A 79 -8.14 16.08 27.16
CA TYR A 79 -6.94 15.35 26.79
C TYR A 79 -6.35 14.51 27.90
N LYS A 80 -6.88 14.64 29.14
CA LYS A 80 -6.29 14.13 30.39
C LYS A 80 -5.85 12.66 30.30
N ASP A 81 -6.66 11.81 29.68
CA ASP A 81 -6.40 10.36 29.61
C ASP A 81 -5.64 9.94 28.34
N ARG A 82 -5.38 10.88 27.43
CA ARG A 82 -4.80 10.63 26.12
C ARG A 82 -3.44 11.31 25.89
N VAL A 83 -2.95 12.08 26.87
CA VAL A 83 -1.67 12.78 26.73
C VAL A 83 -0.71 12.41 27.83
N ASP A 84 0.56 12.26 27.46
CA ASP A 84 1.70 12.27 28.36
C ASP A 84 2.59 13.46 28.02
N PHE A 85 3.03 14.17 29.04
CA PHE A 85 3.95 15.30 28.93
C PHE A 85 5.22 15.00 29.72
N ASN A 86 6.35 15.12 29.05
CA ASN A 86 7.67 14.97 29.69
C ASN A 86 8.19 16.34 30.11
N ASP A 87 8.30 16.59 31.40
CA ASP A 87 8.75 17.87 31.99
C ASP A 87 10.27 18.11 31.86
N LYS A 88 11.03 17.15 31.36
CA LYS A 88 12.47 17.28 31.09
C LYS A 88 12.77 17.66 29.64
N THR A 89 12.07 17.01 28.73
CA THR A 89 12.24 17.23 27.29
C THR A 89 11.19 18.17 26.70
N PHE A 90 10.13 18.47 27.47
CA PHE A 90 8.94 19.21 27.04
C PHE A 90 8.20 18.59 25.85
N SER A 91 8.44 17.30 25.61
CA SER A 91 7.75 16.55 24.58
C SER A 91 6.31 16.22 24.99
N LEU A 92 5.42 16.17 24.01
CA LEU A 92 4.03 15.77 24.14
C LEU A 92 3.80 14.45 23.40
N THR A 93 3.26 13.45 24.09
CA THR A 93 2.77 12.21 23.46
C THR A 93 1.26 12.23 23.45
N LEU A 94 0.67 12.11 22.25
CA LEU A 94 -0.76 11.92 22.04
C LEU A 94 -1.03 10.43 21.82
N LYS A 95 -1.93 9.83 22.61
CA LYS A 95 -2.31 8.41 22.54
C LYS A 95 -3.65 8.22 21.85
N ASN A 96 -3.82 7.06 21.24
CA ASN A 96 -5.07 6.65 20.58
C ASN A 96 -5.62 7.76 19.67
N ILE A 97 -4.73 8.25 18.77
CA ILE A 97 -5.01 9.40 17.92
C ILE A 97 -6.10 9.07 16.89
N GLN A 98 -7.03 10.00 16.70
CA GLN A 98 -8.16 9.86 15.80
C GLN A 98 -8.06 10.86 14.64
N LYS A 99 -8.78 10.62 13.53
CA LYS A 99 -8.81 11.56 12.39
C LYS A 99 -9.18 12.98 12.78
N THR A 100 -10.03 13.15 13.79
CA THR A 100 -10.42 14.45 14.35
C THR A 100 -9.31 15.18 15.06
N ASP A 101 -8.22 14.47 15.40
CA ASP A 101 -7.02 15.07 15.99
C ASP A 101 -6.04 15.62 14.92
N SER A 102 -6.35 15.47 13.64
CA SER A 102 -5.57 16.08 12.58
C SER A 102 -5.59 17.61 12.69
N GLY A 103 -4.42 18.22 12.54
CA GLY A 103 -4.33 19.68 12.65
C GLY A 103 -2.96 20.16 13.08
N LEU A 104 -2.91 21.43 13.51
CA LEU A 104 -1.69 22.09 13.96
C LEU A 104 -1.51 21.94 15.46
N TYR A 105 -0.33 21.51 15.86
CA TYR A 105 0.12 21.44 17.24
C TYR A 105 1.32 22.36 17.42
N ARG A 106 1.28 23.21 18.44
CA ARG A 106 2.31 24.25 18.67
C ARG A 106 2.79 24.21 20.10
N ALA A 107 4.10 24.17 20.27
CA ALA A 107 4.73 24.44 21.57
C ALA A 107 4.99 25.93 21.70
N ARG A 108 4.54 26.53 22.83
CA ARG A 108 4.72 27.94 23.13
C ARG A 108 5.28 28.12 24.53
N ILE A 109 6.20 29.07 24.66
CA ILE A 109 6.65 29.64 25.93
C ILE A 109 6.06 31.04 26.11
N SER A 110 5.82 31.38 27.38
CA SER A 110 5.36 32.71 27.81
C SER A 110 6.10 33.13 29.05
N GLY A 111 6.44 34.40 29.17
CA GLY A 111 7.22 35.03 30.23
C GLY A 111 7.70 36.39 29.75
N LEU A 112 8.96 36.71 30.00
CA LEU A 112 9.58 37.93 29.48
C LEU A 112 9.46 38.02 27.93
N ILE A 113 9.51 36.87 27.25
CA ILE A 113 9.23 36.73 25.82
C ILE A 113 8.13 35.73 25.57
N ASN A 114 7.32 35.99 24.54
CA ASN A 114 6.32 35.05 24.05
C ASN A 114 6.78 34.51 22.70
N LYS A 115 7.01 33.18 22.60
CA LYS A 115 7.54 32.56 21.40
C LYS A 115 6.94 31.19 21.15
N TYR A 116 6.65 30.88 19.89
CA TYR A 116 6.44 29.50 19.45
C TYR A 116 7.79 28.82 19.25
N CYS A 117 7.95 27.66 19.85
CA CYS A 117 9.18 26.87 19.79
C CYS A 117 9.20 25.94 18.57
N VAL A 118 8.05 25.34 18.28
CA VAL A 118 7.86 24.42 17.16
C VAL A 118 6.39 24.40 16.74
N THR A 119 6.16 24.12 15.46
CA THR A 119 4.82 23.87 14.91
C THR A 119 4.85 22.54 14.14
N TYR A 120 3.91 21.67 14.48
CA TYR A 120 3.67 20.40 13.79
C TYR A 120 2.33 20.46 13.05
N ARG A 121 2.32 19.94 11.82
CA ARG A 121 1.11 19.57 11.10
C ARG A 121 0.94 18.06 11.20
N VAL A 122 0.03 17.63 12.04
CA VAL A 122 -0.30 16.21 12.22
C VAL A 122 -1.44 15.84 11.29
N SER A 123 -1.22 14.81 10.47
CA SER A 123 -2.21 14.23 9.55
C SER A 123 -2.47 12.79 9.98
N VAL A 124 -3.66 12.54 10.52
CA VAL A 124 -4.07 11.20 10.97
C VAL A 124 -4.79 10.51 9.83
N ILE A 125 -4.23 9.39 9.38
CA ILE A 125 -4.73 8.61 8.26
C ILE A 125 -4.87 7.14 8.63
N ASP A 126 -5.74 6.43 7.92
CA ASP A 126 -5.91 5.00 8.13
C ASP A 126 -4.76 4.20 7.49
N ALA A 127 -4.55 2.99 8.00
CA ALA A 127 -3.74 2.01 7.30
C ALA A 127 -4.38 1.64 5.97
N VAL A 128 -3.55 1.37 4.96
CA VAL A 128 -4.04 0.90 3.67
C VAL A 128 -4.69 -0.48 3.77
N GLU A 129 -5.69 -0.73 2.93
CA GLU A 129 -6.20 -2.07 2.68
C GLU A 129 -5.25 -2.83 1.75
N ALA A 130 -5.27 -4.17 1.84
CA ALA A 130 -4.49 -4.99 0.93
C ALA A 130 -5.00 -4.77 -0.51
N PRO A 131 -4.11 -4.65 -1.49
CA PRO A 131 -4.50 -4.64 -2.88
C PRO A 131 -5.03 -6.03 -3.26
N VAL A 132 -5.75 -6.10 -4.37
CA VAL A 132 -6.23 -7.35 -4.96
C VAL A 132 -5.54 -7.54 -6.29
N LEU A 133 -4.81 -8.63 -6.43
CA LEU A 133 -4.16 -9.04 -7.66
C LEU A 133 -5.00 -10.14 -8.33
N THR A 134 -5.50 -9.88 -9.53
CA THR A 134 -6.40 -10.77 -10.26
C THR A 134 -5.77 -11.17 -11.58
N VAL A 135 -5.72 -12.46 -11.87
CA VAL A 135 -5.35 -12.98 -13.19
C VAL A 135 -6.56 -12.84 -14.10
N ASN A 136 -6.39 -12.13 -15.21
CA ASN A 136 -7.45 -11.91 -16.21
C ASN A 136 -7.43 -13.02 -17.27
N SER A 137 -6.24 -13.42 -17.73
CA SER A 137 -6.02 -14.53 -18.65
C SER A 137 -4.61 -15.07 -18.48
N ASN A 138 -4.47 -16.37 -18.67
CA ASN A 138 -3.18 -17.05 -18.79
C ASN A 138 -3.21 -17.93 -20.04
N TRP A 139 -2.12 -17.89 -20.78
CA TRP A 139 -1.89 -18.72 -21.94
C TRP A 139 -0.46 -19.22 -21.91
N SER A 140 -0.28 -20.51 -22.12
CA SER A 140 1.04 -21.13 -22.14
C SER A 140 1.16 -22.05 -23.36
N SER A 141 2.34 -22.09 -23.96
CA SER A 141 2.75 -23.08 -24.96
C SER A 141 4.03 -23.75 -24.47
N SER A 142 4.58 -24.71 -25.28
CA SER A 142 5.83 -25.39 -24.94
C SER A 142 6.98 -24.43 -24.59
N ASP A 143 7.02 -23.24 -25.21
CA ASP A 143 8.14 -22.33 -25.14
C ASP A 143 7.83 -20.94 -24.59
N SER A 144 6.55 -20.63 -24.31
CA SER A 144 6.16 -19.30 -23.83
C SER A 144 4.96 -19.34 -22.91
N CYS A 145 4.98 -18.47 -21.89
CA CYS A 145 3.86 -18.23 -21.00
C CYS A 145 3.52 -16.74 -21.02
N THR A 146 2.25 -16.44 -21.20
CA THR A 146 1.71 -15.08 -21.14
C THR A 146 0.60 -15.02 -20.11
N VAL A 147 0.71 -14.11 -19.15
CA VAL A 147 -0.31 -13.90 -18.09
C VAL A 147 -0.70 -12.44 -18.11
N SER A 148 -1.98 -12.13 -18.27
CA SER A 148 -2.49 -10.79 -18.05
C SER A 148 -3.14 -10.70 -16.68
N PHE A 149 -2.92 -9.60 -16.00
CA PHE A 149 -3.38 -9.42 -14.63
C PHE A 149 -3.72 -7.97 -14.33
N THR A 150 -4.57 -7.78 -13.32
CA THR A 150 -4.97 -6.49 -12.78
C THR A 150 -4.61 -6.43 -11.31
N CYS A 151 -3.87 -5.41 -10.91
CA CYS A 151 -3.72 -5.05 -9.51
C CYS A 151 -4.63 -3.87 -9.20
N ARG A 152 -5.46 -4.00 -8.17
CA ARG A 152 -6.42 -2.98 -7.75
C ARG A 152 -6.31 -2.71 -6.26
N SER A 153 -6.31 -1.44 -5.88
CA SER A 153 -6.68 -0.95 -4.56
C SER A 153 -8.00 -0.18 -4.65
N HIS A 154 -8.49 0.39 -3.55
CA HIS A 154 -9.76 1.12 -3.53
C HIS A 154 -9.88 2.17 -4.64
N GLU A 155 -8.83 2.97 -4.88
CA GLU A 155 -8.83 4.11 -5.80
C GLU A 155 -7.86 3.96 -6.98
N LEU A 156 -6.91 3.00 -6.92
CA LEU A 156 -5.84 2.84 -7.89
C LEU A 156 -5.93 1.49 -8.59
N MET A 157 -5.55 1.47 -9.86
CA MET A 157 -5.56 0.25 -10.67
C MET A 157 -4.40 0.25 -11.65
N ILE A 158 -3.76 -0.91 -11.78
CA ILE A 158 -2.72 -1.21 -12.77
C ILE A 158 -3.15 -2.45 -13.54
N ASN A 159 -3.13 -2.38 -14.87
CA ASN A 159 -3.29 -3.53 -15.77
C ASN A 159 -1.96 -3.79 -16.44
N SER A 160 -1.45 -5.02 -16.37
CA SER A 160 -0.17 -5.37 -16.96
C SER A 160 -0.16 -6.81 -17.45
N SER A 161 0.92 -7.21 -18.09
CA SER A 161 1.12 -8.58 -18.58
C SER A 161 2.54 -9.06 -18.35
N TYR A 162 2.66 -10.34 -18.04
CA TYR A 162 3.90 -11.08 -17.99
C TYR A 162 4.11 -11.83 -19.29
N GLN A 163 5.25 -11.65 -19.92
CA GLN A 163 5.63 -12.32 -21.18
C GLN A 163 7.14 -12.53 -21.20
N ASN A 164 7.58 -13.68 -21.74
CA ASN A 164 9.00 -13.98 -21.91
C ASN A 164 9.81 -13.78 -20.61
N ASN A 165 9.28 -14.25 -19.49
CA ASN A 165 9.88 -14.15 -18.15
C ASN A 165 10.10 -12.71 -17.67
N ARG A 166 9.29 -11.76 -18.15
CA ARG A 166 9.37 -10.35 -17.79
C ARG A 166 8.00 -9.70 -17.68
N CYS A 167 7.88 -8.74 -16.77
CA CYS A 167 6.87 -7.69 -16.84
C CYS A 167 7.53 -6.33 -16.55
N SER A 168 6.85 -5.26 -16.94
CA SER A 168 7.28 -3.90 -16.60
C SER A 168 6.88 -3.60 -15.15
N LYS A 169 7.80 -3.01 -14.39
CA LYS A 169 7.44 -2.38 -13.13
C LYS A 169 6.58 -1.16 -13.42
N GLU A 170 5.43 -1.09 -12.78
CA GLU A 170 4.48 0.01 -12.94
C GLU A 170 4.13 0.62 -11.59
N GLU A 171 3.91 1.93 -11.58
CA GLU A 171 3.57 2.69 -10.38
C GLU A 171 2.47 3.70 -10.70
N VAL A 172 1.44 3.74 -9.87
CA VAL A 172 0.36 4.72 -9.92
C VAL A 172 0.19 5.33 -8.54
N THR A 173 0.09 6.65 -8.49
CA THR A 173 -0.04 7.40 -7.24
C THR A 173 -1.32 8.24 -7.25
N SER A 174 -1.95 8.38 -6.10
CA SER A 174 -2.89 9.43 -5.78
C SER A 174 -2.32 10.28 -4.65
N GLN A 175 -3.04 11.24 -4.10
CA GLN A 175 -2.55 12.23 -3.13
C GLN A 175 -1.55 11.69 -2.09
N ILE A 176 -1.85 10.55 -1.44
CA ILE A 176 -1.01 9.95 -0.42
C ILE A 176 -0.81 8.43 -0.62
N ASN A 177 -1.55 7.81 -1.55
CA ASN A 177 -1.50 6.38 -1.79
C ASN A 177 -0.65 6.08 -3.02
N THR A 178 0.10 5.00 -2.96
CA THR A 178 0.93 4.48 -4.06
C THR A 178 0.62 3.01 -4.27
N LEU A 179 0.37 2.62 -5.50
CA LEU A 179 0.22 1.24 -5.93
C LEU A 179 1.39 0.91 -6.85
N ILE A 180 2.16 -0.10 -6.51
CA ILE A 180 3.32 -0.57 -7.27
C ILE A 180 3.10 -2.02 -7.65
N LEU A 181 3.26 -2.31 -8.93
CA LEU A 181 3.30 -3.65 -9.46
C LEU A 181 4.72 -3.95 -9.89
N ASP A 182 5.22 -5.10 -9.47
CA ASP A 182 6.54 -5.60 -9.82
C ASP A 182 6.49 -7.10 -10.07
N CYS A 183 7.38 -7.61 -10.93
CA CYS A 183 7.48 -9.03 -11.24
C CYS A 183 8.91 -9.53 -11.05
N SER A 184 9.00 -10.72 -10.48
CA SER A 184 10.21 -11.55 -10.51
C SER A 184 9.99 -12.73 -11.46
N GLU A 185 11.01 -13.58 -11.63
CA GLU A 185 10.89 -14.82 -12.40
C GLU A 185 9.86 -15.79 -11.81
N GLU A 186 9.58 -15.69 -10.50
CA GLU A 186 8.71 -16.62 -9.79
C GLU A 186 7.35 -16.04 -9.42
N SER A 187 7.21 -14.72 -9.36
CA SER A 187 6.00 -14.11 -8.82
C SER A 187 5.71 -12.70 -9.31
N ILE A 188 4.43 -12.38 -9.37
CA ILE A 188 3.87 -11.03 -9.53
C ILE A 188 3.55 -10.51 -8.14
N ILE A 189 4.01 -9.31 -7.82
CA ILE A 189 3.80 -8.65 -6.51
C ILE A 189 3.12 -7.32 -6.75
N CYS A 190 2.01 -7.12 -6.09
CA CYS A 190 1.33 -5.84 -6.02
C CYS A 190 1.44 -5.27 -4.61
N ASN A 191 1.99 -4.08 -4.47
CA ASN A 191 2.18 -3.38 -3.19
C ASN A 191 1.37 -2.09 -3.16
N HIS A 192 0.53 -1.95 -2.14
CA HIS A 192 -0.21 -0.73 -1.84
C HIS A 192 0.34 -0.09 -0.58
N SER A 193 0.68 1.19 -0.63
CA SER A 193 1.29 1.91 0.47
C SER A 193 0.76 3.34 0.62
N ASN A 194 0.87 3.84 1.83
CA ASN A 194 0.76 5.25 2.18
C ASN A 194 1.85 5.61 3.23
N PRO A 195 1.96 6.88 3.70
CA PRO A 195 3.01 7.27 4.64
C PRO A 195 3.06 6.49 5.96
N VAL A 196 2.00 5.76 6.37
CA VAL A 196 1.93 5.08 7.67
C VAL A 196 1.85 3.56 7.59
N SER A 197 1.60 3.00 6.39
CA SER A 197 1.39 1.56 6.24
C SER A 197 1.64 1.09 4.82
N TRP A 198 1.84 -0.21 4.69
CA TRP A 198 1.86 -0.89 3.39
C TRP A 198 1.28 -2.30 3.51
N LYS A 199 0.71 -2.81 2.43
CA LYS A 199 0.25 -4.18 2.27
C LYS A 199 0.50 -4.66 0.85
N GLN A 200 0.66 -5.96 0.68
CA GLN A 200 0.91 -6.56 -0.62
C GLN A 200 -0.01 -7.75 -0.88
N ASP A 201 -0.22 -8.04 -2.15
CA ASP A 201 -0.76 -9.28 -2.67
C ASP A 201 0.24 -9.90 -3.66
N ARG A 202 0.26 -11.24 -3.77
CA ARG A 202 1.27 -11.96 -4.54
C ARG A 202 0.68 -13.18 -5.21
N ILE A 203 1.06 -13.39 -6.47
CA ILE A 203 0.72 -14.60 -7.24
C ILE A 203 2.00 -15.27 -7.73
N ASN A 204 2.07 -16.60 -7.63
CA ASN A 204 3.18 -17.39 -8.14
C ASN A 204 2.97 -17.65 -9.65
N ILE A 205 3.92 -17.19 -10.46
CA ILE A 205 3.88 -17.30 -11.93
C ILE A 205 4.13 -18.75 -12.38
N THR A 206 5.03 -19.45 -11.71
CA THR A 206 5.38 -20.84 -12.06
C THR A 206 4.15 -21.74 -12.02
N GLN A 207 3.34 -21.61 -10.97
CA GLN A 207 2.11 -22.37 -10.85
C GLN A 207 1.12 -22.06 -11.99
N LEU A 208 0.94 -20.79 -12.34
CA LEU A 208 0.03 -20.38 -13.41
C LEU A 208 0.47 -20.90 -14.78
N CYS A 209 1.80 -20.99 -15.03
CA CYS A 209 2.34 -21.46 -16.29
C CYS A 209 2.40 -22.99 -16.39
N GLU A 210 2.52 -23.70 -15.26
CA GLU A 210 2.48 -25.16 -15.19
C GLU A 210 1.07 -25.72 -15.32
N ASP A 211 0.08 -25.12 -14.66
CA ASP A 211 -1.32 -25.57 -14.73
C ASP A 211 -1.87 -25.52 -16.17
N VAL A 212 -1.43 -24.57 -17.00
CA VAL A 212 -1.83 -24.50 -18.41
C VAL A 212 -1.17 -25.60 -19.25
N LYS A 213 0.08 -25.98 -18.95
CA LYS A 213 0.75 -27.09 -19.65
C LYS A 213 0.08 -28.43 -19.38
N GLN A 214 -0.40 -28.66 -18.15
CA GLN A 214 -1.15 -29.88 -17.81
C GLN A 214 -2.54 -29.91 -18.43
N ALA A 215 -3.16 -28.75 -18.69
CA ALA A 215 -4.47 -28.70 -19.34
C ALA A 215 -4.39 -28.98 -20.85
N ASP A 216 -3.22 -28.71 -21.49
CA ASP A 216 -3.00 -28.96 -22.93
C ASP A 216 -2.50 -30.38 -23.20
N ASP A 217 -1.98 -31.08 -22.17
CA ASP A 217 -1.57 -32.51 -22.22
C ASP A 217 -2.75 -33.47 -21.94
N THR A 218 -3.99 -33.01 -21.99
CA THR A 218 -5.12 -33.94 -22.08
C THR A 218 -5.08 -34.56 -23.46
N ASP A 219 -4.44 -35.73 -23.51
CA ASP A 219 -4.42 -36.65 -24.62
C ASP A 219 -5.78 -36.68 -25.32
N TYR A 220 -5.78 -36.26 -26.59
CA TYR A 220 -6.85 -36.58 -27.52
C TYR A 220 -6.64 -38.02 -28.00
N ASP A 221 -6.52 -38.96 -27.07
CA ASP A 221 -6.57 -40.38 -27.38
C ASP A 221 -8.02 -40.83 -27.46
N ASP A 222 -8.33 -41.39 -28.60
CA ASP A 222 -9.53 -42.10 -29.01
C ASP A 222 -10.73 -41.24 -29.48
N VAL A 223 -10.63 -40.82 -30.74
CA VAL A 223 -11.82 -40.58 -31.55
C VAL A 223 -12.34 -41.92 -32.05
N GLU A 224 -13.23 -42.58 -31.31
CA GLU A 224 -13.99 -43.72 -31.80
C GLU A 224 -15.06 -43.25 -32.78
N THR A 225 -14.87 -43.52 -34.06
CA THR A 225 -15.90 -43.28 -35.09
C THR A 225 -16.89 -44.46 -35.07
N LEU A 226 -18.01 -44.29 -34.41
CA LEU A 226 -19.09 -45.28 -34.48
C LEU A 226 -19.97 -44.99 -35.71
N THR A 227 -19.88 -45.87 -36.71
CA THR A 227 -20.81 -45.87 -37.84
C THR A 227 -22.03 -46.76 -37.51
N GLN A 228 -23.19 -46.12 -37.36
CA GLN A 228 -24.45 -46.86 -37.16
C GLN A 228 -25.26 -46.82 -38.47
N LYS A 229 -25.60 -48.02 -39.01
CA LYS A 229 -26.44 -48.14 -40.18
C LYS A 229 -27.91 -47.98 -39.78
N MET A 230 -28.53 -46.90 -40.25
CA MET A 230 -29.98 -46.78 -40.16
C MET A 230 -30.66 -47.38 -41.38
N THR A 231 -31.82 -48.00 -41.16
CA THR A 231 -32.63 -48.59 -42.22
C THR A 231 -33.29 -47.44 -43.02
N GLY A 232 -32.62 -47.05 -44.12
CA GLY A 232 -33.04 -46.04 -45.08
C GLY A 232 -31.79 -45.42 -45.71
N ASP A 233 -31.86 -45.08 -47.00
CA ASP A 233 -30.71 -44.76 -47.87
C ASP A 233 -29.92 -43.49 -47.56
N THR A 234 -29.87 -43.05 -46.27
CA THR A 234 -29.07 -41.87 -45.84
C THR A 234 -28.11 -42.23 -44.71
N TRP A 235 -26.80 -41.98 -44.95
CA TRP A 235 -25.73 -42.13 -43.95
C TRP A 235 -25.46 -40.80 -43.27
N THR A 236 -25.56 -40.73 -41.94
CA THR A 236 -25.10 -39.58 -41.15
C THR A 236 -23.93 -40.00 -40.28
N THR A 237 -22.82 -39.31 -40.39
CA THR A 237 -21.65 -39.51 -39.51
C THR A 237 -21.78 -38.55 -38.34
N VAL A 238 -21.85 -39.06 -37.13
CA VAL A 238 -21.87 -38.23 -35.89
C VAL A 238 -20.55 -38.47 -35.16
N THR A 239 -19.76 -37.42 -35.04
CA THR A 239 -18.49 -37.44 -34.28
C THR A 239 -18.74 -37.00 -32.85
N TYR A 240 -18.40 -37.83 -31.89
CA TYR A 240 -18.49 -37.48 -30.45
C TYR A 240 -17.07 -37.29 -29.92
N CYS A 241 -16.81 -36.18 -29.22
CA CYS A 241 -15.60 -35.97 -28.43
C CYS A 241 -15.95 -36.29 -26.97
N THR A 242 -15.33 -37.32 -26.42
CA THR A 242 -15.40 -37.58 -24.96
C THR A 242 -14.20 -36.95 -24.28
N VAL A 243 -14.44 -35.97 -23.42
CA VAL A 243 -13.42 -35.45 -22.50
C VAL A 243 -13.26 -36.45 -21.37
N GLY A 244 -12.14 -37.18 -21.35
CA GLY A 244 -11.83 -38.16 -20.31
C GLY A 244 -11.56 -37.47 -18.97
N ARG A 245 -12.47 -37.67 -18.00
CA ARG A 245 -12.12 -37.56 -16.59
C ARG A 245 -11.58 -38.90 -16.14
N ASN A 246 -10.36 -38.96 -15.66
CA ASN A 246 -9.82 -40.10 -14.93
C ASN A 246 -10.63 -40.33 -13.66
N GLN A 247 -11.69 -41.16 -13.75
CA GLN A 247 -12.30 -41.83 -12.61
C GLN A 247 -12.32 -43.34 -12.92
N THR A 248 -11.72 -44.10 -12.03
CA THR A 248 -11.79 -45.55 -11.99
C THR A 248 -13.22 -46.05 -12.21
N PRO A 249 -13.48 -46.98 -13.12
CA PRO A 249 -14.85 -47.42 -13.40
C PRO A 249 -15.43 -48.23 -12.24
N SER A 250 -16.49 -47.69 -11.65
CA SER A 250 -17.42 -48.48 -10.85
C SER A 250 -18.42 -49.14 -11.80
N PRO A 251 -18.71 -50.45 -11.68
CA PRO A 251 -19.56 -51.15 -12.62
C PRO A 251 -21.04 -50.95 -12.25
N ALA A 252 -21.67 -49.94 -12.80
CA ALA A 252 -23.12 -49.83 -12.99
C ALA A 252 -23.53 -48.35 -13.25
N ASN A 253 -23.58 -47.99 -14.53
CA ASN A 253 -24.63 -47.09 -15.03
C ASN A 253 -24.41 -46.90 -16.55
N LYS A 254 -25.30 -47.46 -17.33
CA LYS A 254 -25.39 -47.13 -18.76
C LYS A 254 -25.90 -45.72 -18.92
N PRO A 255 -25.31 -44.90 -19.81
CA PRO A 255 -25.83 -43.57 -20.10
C PRO A 255 -27.17 -43.63 -20.80
N ALA A 256 -28.11 -42.80 -20.36
CA ALA A 256 -29.38 -42.57 -21.03
C ALA A 256 -29.15 -41.83 -22.34
N VAL A 257 -29.62 -42.40 -23.43
CA VAL A 257 -29.62 -41.79 -24.77
C VAL A 257 -30.80 -40.82 -24.87
N ALA A 258 -30.57 -39.55 -24.99
CA ALA A 258 -31.61 -38.58 -25.35
C ALA A 258 -31.76 -38.53 -26.87
N LEU A 259 -32.90 -38.99 -27.37
CA LEU A 259 -33.27 -38.87 -28.79
C LEU A 259 -33.96 -37.52 -29.01
N TYR A 260 -33.40 -36.66 -29.82
CA TYR A 260 -34.07 -35.50 -30.41
C TYR A 260 -34.46 -35.87 -31.84
N GLY A 261 -35.79 -35.96 -32.09
CA GLY A 261 -36.31 -36.07 -33.43
C GLY A 261 -36.54 -34.72 -34.09
N PRO A 262 -36.57 -34.65 -35.42
CA PRO A 262 -36.83 -33.41 -36.13
C PRO A 262 -38.32 -33.05 -36.12
N THR A 263 -38.61 -31.76 -35.95
CA THR A 263 -39.85 -31.13 -36.36
C THR A 263 -39.69 -30.52 -37.72
#